data_bee4102cbcab92c3bb87075ba88e725d
#
_entry.id   bee4102cbcab92c3bb87075ba88e725d
#
_cell.length_a   1.000
_cell.length_b   1.000
_cell.length_c   1.000
_cell.angle_alpha   90.00
_cell.angle_beta   90.00
_cell.angle_gamma   90.00
#
_symmetry.space_group_name_H-M   'P 1'
#
loop_
_entity.id
_entity.type
_entity.pdbx_description
1 polymer ?
#
loop_
_entity_poly.entity_id
_entity_poly.type
_entity_poly.pdbx_seq_one_letter_code
_entity_poly.pdbx_strand_id
1 'polypeptide(L)'
;MEKLNVAIADDNERMVQLLDEIVASDKDLQVVGTAKNGVEAYEIIKHKQPDVVLLDIVMPKLDGLALLEKVKKDKSIRKCPSFIIISAVGQDRIT
;
A
#
# COMPACT_ATOMS: atom_id res chain seq x y z
N MET A 1 -0.66 6.61 22.61
CA MET A 1 -1.32 6.71 21.32
C MET A 1 -0.95 5.59 20.41
N GLU A 2 -1.95 5.03 19.78
CA GLU A 2 -1.70 3.93 18.87
C GLU A 2 -1.16 4.44 17.55
N LYS A 3 -0.25 3.67 16.99
CA LYS A 3 0.29 4.00 15.68
C LYS A 3 -0.66 3.50 14.59
N LEU A 4 -0.71 4.22 13.50
CA LEU A 4 -1.42 3.75 12.32
C LEU A 4 -0.56 2.75 11.57
N ASN A 5 -1.16 1.65 11.19
CA ASN A 5 -0.46 0.60 10.45
C ASN A 5 -0.52 0.89 8.97
N VAL A 6 0.64 0.90 8.34
CA VAL A 6 0.77 1.24 6.92
C VAL A 6 1.33 0.06 6.15
N ALA A 7 0.73 -0.25 5.03
CA ALA A 7 1.27 -1.22 4.10
C ALA A 7 1.71 -0.48 2.85
N ILE A 8 2.80 -0.94 2.23
CA ILE A 8 3.33 -0.33 1.02
C ILE A 8 3.29 -1.36 -0.10
N ALA A 9 2.68 -1.00 -1.22
CA ALA A 9 2.58 -1.90 -2.36
C ALA A 9 3.16 -1.21 -3.60
N ASP A 10 4.35 -1.64 -4.02
CA ASP A 10 5.06 -1.06 -5.15
C ASP A 10 6.09 -2.08 -5.62
N ASP A 11 6.19 -2.28 -6.91
CA ASP A 11 7.16 -3.24 -7.46
C ASP A 11 8.58 -2.68 -7.57
N ASN A 12 8.74 -1.38 -7.32
CA ASN A 12 10.04 -0.73 -7.34
C ASN A 12 10.63 -0.70 -5.94
N GLU A 13 11.70 -1.47 -5.73
CA GLU A 13 12.31 -1.59 -4.43
C GLU A 13 12.80 -0.26 -3.86
N ARG A 14 13.31 0.61 -4.71
CA ARG A 14 13.77 1.92 -4.26
C ARG A 14 12.63 2.75 -3.72
N MET A 15 11.50 2.70 -4.39
CA MET A 15 10.33 3.43 -3.95
C MET A 15 9.82 2.87 -2.63
N VAL A 16 9.84 1.54 -2.48
CA VAL A 16 9.42 0.91 -1.24
C VAL A 16 10.33 1.37 -0.10
N GLN A 17 11.63 1.38 -0.32
CA GLN A 17 12.57 1.82 0.70
C GLN A 17 12.35 3.27 1.08
N LEU A 18 12.14 4.12 0.09
CA LEU A 18 11.91 5.53 0.33
C LEU A 18 10.64 5.76 1.16
N LEU A 19 9.56 5.09 0.77
CA LEU A 19 8.30 5.22 1.49
C LEU A 19 8.42 4.66 2.91
N ASP A 20 9.14 3.55 3.05
CA ASP A 20 9.36 2.97 4.36
C ASP A 20 10.10 3.96 5.28
N GLU A 21 11.11 4.61 4.76
CA GLU A 21 11.85 5.61 5.53
C GLU A 21 10.98 6.80 5.92
N ILE A 22 10.17 7.26 4.98
CA ILE A 22 9.26 8.38 5.24
C ILE A 22 8.28 8.01 6.34
N VAL A 23 7.69 6.83 6.24
CA VAL A 23 6.74 6.37 7.25
C VAL A 23 7.43 6.19 8.59
N ALA A 24 8.60 5.58 8.58
CA ALA A 24 9.34 5.31 9.81
C ALA A 24 9.76 6.59 10.54
N SER A 25 9.89 7.69 9.81
CA SER A 25 10.27 8.95 10.42
C SER A 25 9.13 9.58 11.23
N ASP A 26 7.90 9.10 11.03
CA ASP A 26 6.75 9.61 11.75
C ASP A 26 6.43 8.68 12.91
N LYS A 27 6.43 9.20 14.13
CA LYS A 27 6.17 8.36 15.30
C LYS A 27 4.76 7.80 15.35
N ASP A 28 3.84 8.38 14.62
CA ASP A 28 2.45 7.93 14.63
C ASP A 28 2.15 6.88 13.58
N LEU A 29 3.14 6.52 12.78
CA LEU A 29 2.98 5.55 11.70
C LEU A 29 3.96 4.40 11.85
N GLN A 30 3.58 3.23 11.38
CA GLN A 30 4.50 2.10 11.31
C GLN A 30 4.18 1.23 10.11
N VAL A 31 5.20 0.72 9.45
CA VAL A 31 5.03 -0.16 8.31
C VAL A 31 4.84 -1.58 8.81
N VAL A 32 3.73 -2.21 8.44
CA VAL A 32 3.45 -3.57 8.84
C VAL A 32 3.70 -4.58 7.72
N GLY A 33 3.94 -4.11 6.51
CA GLY A 33 4.27 -5.00 5.42
C GLY A 33 4.54 -4.25 4.14
N THR A 34 5.29 -4.88 3.26
CA THR A 34 5.56 -4.34 1.93
C THR A 34 5.25 -5.42 0.90
N ALA A 35 4.77 -5.01 -0.26
CA ALA A 35 4.36 -5.92 -1.32
C ALA A 35 4.95 -5.48 -2.64
N LYS A 36 5.34 -6.44 -3.47
CA LYS A 36 5.90 -6.18 -4.79
C LYS A 36 4.85 -6.25 -5.90
N ASN A 37 3.70 -6.77 -5.58
CA ASN A 37 2.64 -6.91 -6.58
C ASN A 37 1.31 -6.95 -5.85
N GLY A 38 0.23 -6.98 -6.63
CA GLY A 38 -1.11 -6.95 -6.07
C GLY A 38 -1.46 -8.17 -5.25
N VAL A 39 -0.91 -9.32 -5.60
CA VAL A 39 -1.19 -10.55 -4.86
C VAL A 39 -0.64 -10.44 -3.44
N GLU A 40 0.60 -9.98 -3.31
CA GLU A 40 1.20 -9.79 -2.00
C GLU A 40 0.48 -8.71 -1.21
N ALA A 41 0.08 -7.64 -1.89
CA ALA A 41 -0.65 -6.55 -1.24
C ALA A 41 -1.97 -7.06 -0.66
N TYR A 42 -2.68 -7.86 -1.44
CA TYR A 42 -3.93 -8.43 -0.98
C TYR A 42 -3.74 -9.29 0.27
N GLU A 43 -2.70 -10.12 0.28
CA GLU A 43 -2.40 -10.96 1.43
C GLU A 43 -2.10 -10.13 2.68
N ILE A 44 -1.34 -9.05 2.53
CA ILE A 44 -1.04 -8.18 3.64
C ILE A 44 -2.30 -7.51 4.18
N ILE A 45 -3.15 -7.03 3.29
CA ILE A 45 -4.40 -6.40 3.70
C ILE A 45 -5.27 -7.39 4.47
N LYS A 46 -5.33 -8.61 3.99
CA LYS A 46 -6.16 -9.63 4.61
C LYS A 46 -5.64 -10.04 5.99
N HIS A 47 -4.35 -10.24 6.10
CA HIS A 47 -3.76 -10.77 7.34
C HIS A 47 -3.36 -9.70 8.35
N LYS A 48 -2.91 -8.56 7.88
CA LYS A 48 -2.44 -7.50 8.76
C LYS A 48 -3.47 -6.40 9.00
N GLN A 49 -4.44 -6.29 8.12
CA GLN A 49 -5.50 -5.29 8.20
C GLN A 49 -4.96 -3.88 8.51
N PRO A 50 -4.10 -3.35 7.65
CA PRO A 50 -3.50 -2.04 7.89
C PRO A 50 -4.55 -0.93 7.84
N ASP A 51 -4.22 0.19 8.45
CA ASP A 51 -5.09 1.37 8.41
C ASP A 51 -4.98 2.09 7.07
N VAL A 52 -3.77 2.09 6.50
CA VAL A 52 -3.48 2.79 5.25
C VAL A 52 -2.66 1.89 4.33
N VAL A 53 -2.95 1.93 3.04
CA VAL A 53 -2.15 1.25 2.03
C VAL A 53 -1.64 2.28 1.04
N LEU A 54 -0.33 2.37 0.92
CA LEU A 54 0.31 3.19 -0.10
C LEU A 54 0.45 2.31 -1.34
N LEU A 55 -0.27 2.63 -2.39
CA LEU A 55 -0.43 1.74 -3.52
C LEU A 55 0.05 2.36 -4.81
N ASP A 56 0.97 1.68 -5.50
CA ASP A 56 1.35 2.07 -6.84
C ASP A 56 0.27 1.58 -7.80
N ILE A 57 -0.27 2.47 -8.57
CA ILE A 57 -1.37 2.13 -9.48
C ILE A 57 -0.92 1.18 -10.60
N VAL A 58 0.35 1.19 -10.93
CA VAL A 58 0.89 0.33 -12.01
C VAL A 58 1.67 -0.82 -11.40
N MET A 59 1.02 -1.96 -11.29
CA MET A 59 1.68 -3.16 -10.81
C MET A 59 1.48 -4.30 -11.81
N PRO A 60 2.50 -5.13 -12.02
CA PRO A 60 2.47 -6.11 -13.10
C PRO A 60 1.41 -7.21 -12.98
N LYS A 61 1.07 -7.62 -11.78
CA LYS A 61 0.16 -8.74 -11.61
C LYS A 61 -1.26 -8.38 -11.28
N LEU A 62 -1.46 -7.20 -10.75
CA LEU A 62 -2.80 -6.78 -10.33
C LEU A 62 -2.79 -5.28 -10.25
N ASP A 63 -3.60 -4.61 -11.05
CA ASP A 63 -3.63 -3.16 -10.97
C ASP A 63 -4.36 -2.69 -9.71
N GLY A 64 -4.14 -1.43 -9.34
CA GLY A 64 -4.65 -0.90 -8.09
C GLY A 64 -6.16 -0.90 -7.99
N LEU A 65 -6.85 -0.66 -9.10
CA LEU A 65 -8.30 -0.63 -9.10
C LEU A 65 -8.88 -2.03 -8.87
N ALA A 66 -8.28 -3.03 -9.51
CA ALA A 66 -8.71 -4.41 -9.33
C ALA A 66 -8.49 -4.85 -7.88
N LEU A 67 -7.37 -4.44 -7.28
CA LEU A 67 -7.09 -4.75 -5.90
C LEU A 67 -8.14 -4.14 -4.98
N LEU A 68 -8.48 -2.88 -5.22
CA LEU A 68 -9.51 -2.20 -4.45
C LEU A 68 -10.83 -2.94 -4.47
N GLU A 69 -11.25 -3.36 -5.66
CA GLU A 69 -12.51 -4.08 -5.80
C GLU A 69 -12.46 -5.42 -5.08
N LYS A 70 -11.34 -6.11 -5.19
CA LYS A 70 -11.18 -7.41 -4.56
C LYS A 70 -11.25 -7.29 -3.03
N VAL A 71 -10.62 -6.28 -2.48
CA VAL A 71 -10.66 -6.03 -1.06
C VAL A 71 -12.07 -5.71 -0.58
N LYS A 72 -12.78 -4.89 -1.34
CA LYS A 72 -14.15 -4.51 -0.96
C LYS A 72 -15.11 -5.69 -0.99
N LYS A 73 -14.87 -6.64 -1.88
CA LYS A 73 -15.73 -7.80 -2.00
C LYS A 73 -15.42 -8.91 -1.02
N ASP A 74 -14.25 -8.88 -0.42
CA ASP A 74 -13.81 -9.94 0.48
C ASP A 74 -14.38 -9.73 1.87
N LYS A 75 -15.31 -10.58 2.24
CA LYS A 75 -15.99 -10.47 3.53
C LYS A 75 -15.10 -10.81 4.71
N SER A 76 -13.98 -11.49 4.47
CA SER A 76 -13.05 -11.80 5.55
C SER A 76 -12.24 -10.59 5.96
N ILE A 77 -12.20 -9.56 5.10
CA ILE A 77 -11.51 -8.31 5.41
C ILE A 77 -12.50 -7.39 6.09
N ARG A 78 -12.44 -7.34 7.40
CA ARG A 78 -13.38 -6.54 8.18
C ARG A 78 -13.07 -5.06 8.15
N LYS A 79 -11.81 -4.74 8.03
CA LYS A 79 -11.37 -3.36 8.05
C LYS A 79 -10.84 -2.99 6.67
N CYS A 80 -11.59 -2.16 5.97
CA CYS A 80 -11.16 -1.68 4.67
C CYS A 80 -10.18 -0.54 4.88
N PRO A 81 -8.93 -0.68 4.45
CA PRO A 81 -7.95 0.38 4.67
C PRO A 81 -8.20 1.57 3.76
N SER A 82 -7.63 2.70 4.14
CA SER A 82 -7.59 3.86 3.25
C SER A 82 -6.48 3.65 2.24
N PHE A 83 -6.80 3.85 0.97
CA PHE A 83 -5.80 3.68 -0.09
C PHE A 83 -5.29 5.04 -0.54
N ILE A 84 -3.98 5.18 -0.55
CA ILE A 84 -3.33 6.36 -1.10
C ILE A 84 -2.60 5.90 -2.35
N ILE A 85 -3.05 6.39 -3.49
CA ILE A 85 -2.51 5.97 -4.78
C ILE A 85 -1.31 6.82 -5.13
N ILE A 86 -0.21 6.15 -5.44
CA ILE A 86 1.02 6.80 -5.80
C ILE A 86 1.32 6.49 -7.25
N SER A 87 1.62 7.52 -8.02
CA SER A 87 1.99 7.33 -9.41
C SER A 87 3.34 7.98 -9.65
N ALA A 88 4.34 7.15 -9.86
CA ALA A 88 5.68 7.65 -10.14
C ALA A 88 5.73 8.40 -11.47
N VAL A 89 4.88 8.01 -12.39
CA VAL A 89 4.85 8.65 -13.71
C VAL A 89 4.52 10.12 -13.60
N GLY A 90 3.62 10.47 -12.69
CA GLY A 90 3.22 11.84 -12.54
C GLY A 90 4.33 12.78 -12.14
N GLN A 91 5.34 12.26 -11.48
CA GLN A 91 6.43 13.09 -11.01
C GLN A 91 7.28 13.65 -12.13
N ASP A 92 7.44 12.90 -13.18
CA ASP A 92 8.26 13.33 -14.29
C ASP A 92 7.64 14.47 -15.06
N ARG A 93 6.37 14.69 -14.86
CA ARG A 93 5.61 15.65 -15.64
C ARG A 93 5.57 17.02 -15.04
N ILE A 94 6.00 17.11 -13.83
CA ILE A 94 5.85 18.35 -13.09
C ILE A 94 6.85 19.42 -13.49
N THR A 95 7.89 19.01 -14.05
CA THR A 95 8.92 19.96 -14.45
C THR A 95 8.43 20.98 -15.46
#